data_c7e665b2c9713aa17afcd16b483beec9
#
_entry.id   c7e665b2c9713aa17afcd16b483beec9
#
_cell.length_a   1.000
_cell.length_b   1.000
_cell.length_c   1.000
_cell.angle_alpha   90.00
_cell.angle_beta   90.00
_cell.angle_gamma   90.00
#
_symmetry.space_group_name_H-M   'P 1'
#
loop_
_entity.id
_entity.type
_entity.pdbx_description
1 polymer ?
#
loop_
_entity_poly.entity_id
_entity_poly.type
_entity_poly.pdbx_seq_one_letter_code
_entity_poly.pdbx_strand_id
1 'polypeptide(L)'
;MKSDSLKENIIYQGLYQLIRTMTPLITIPIISRAFGPSGVGIVSFSFNIVQYFLMIASVGVQLYFNRVIAKSVNDKRQLSQQFWDIFVSKLFLALTVFAMYMVVITIFIDDYYLIFLLQGIYIIGAALDISWFYAGTEKFKIPSLSNIVASGIVLSVVVIFVKDQSDLSLYVFTIAIVTVLNQLPLFIYLKRYISFVSVNWIHVWQLFRSSLAYLLPNGQLNLYTSISCVVLGLVGTYQQVGIFSNAFNILTVAIIMINTFDLVMIPRITKMSIQQSHSLTKTLANNMNIQLILTIPMVFGLIAIMPSFYLWFFGEEFASTVPLMTILAILVLIIPLNMLISRQYLLIVNKIRLYNASITIGAVINLVLCIILIYFYGIYGAAIARLITEFILLIWRFVDITKINVKLNIVSTIQCVIAAVMMFIVLGVVNHYLPPTMYATLLLIAIGIVVYLLLMMTMKINTYGKY
;
A
#
# COMPACT_ATOMS: atom_id res chain seq x y z
N MET A 1 -5.52 -33.50 -2.64
CA MET A 1 -5.85 -32.48 -3.66
C MET A 1 -4.59 -32.16 -4.45
N LYS A 2 -4.60 -32.20 -5.82
CA LYS A 2 -3.43 -31.74 -6.59
C LYS A 2 -3.29 -30.22 -6.40
N SER A 3 -2.14 -29.75 -5.94
CA SER A 3 -1.81 -28.31 -5.97
C SER A 3 -1.63 -27.91 -7.43
N ASP A 4 -2.08 -26.70 -7.78
CA ASP A 4 -1.70 -26.11 -9.07
C ASP A 4 -0.18 -26.04 -9.12
N SER A 5 0.41 -26.15 -10.32
CA SER A 5 1.86 -26.13 -10.39
C SER A 5 2.38 -24.80 -9.83
N LEU A 6 3.46 -24.80 -9.08
CA LEU A 6 4.06 -23.60 -8.49
C LEU A 6 4.29 -22.52 -9.56
N LYS A 7 4.63 -22.93 -10.79
CA LYS A 7 4.82 -22.05 -11.94
C LYS A 7 3.53 -21.33 -12.35
N GLU A 8 2.40 -22.05 -12.41
CA GLU A 8 1.09 -21.46 -12.74
C GLU A 8 0.68 -20.42 -11.69
N ASN A 9 0.81 -20.74 -10.41
CA ASN A 9 0.50 -19.83 -9.31
C ASN A 9 1.32 -18.55 -9.38
N ILE A 10 2.63 -18.63 -9.68
CA ILE A 10 3.51 -17.46 -9.84
C ILE A 10 3.07 -16.61 -11.04
N ILE A 11 2.72 -17.23 -12.16
CA ILE A 11 2.28 -16.49 -13.36
C ILE A 11 0.98 -15.73 -13.09
N TYR A 12 -0.05 -16.40 -12.54
CA TYR A 12 -1.33 -15.76 -12.26
C TYR A 12 -1.21 -14.64 -11.22
N GLN A 13 -0.43 -14.85 -10.17
CA GLN A 13 -0.16 -13.82 -9.16
C GLN A 13 0.63 -12.64 -9.73
N GLY A 14 1.64 -12.91 -10.55
CA GLY A 14 2.43 -11.88 -11.22
C GLY A 14 1.57 -11.02 -12.17
N LEU A 15 0.73 -11.67 -12.99
CA LEU A 15 -0.19 -10.99 -13.90
C LEU A 15 -1.21 -10.14 -13.13
N TYR A 16 -1.80 -10.68 -12.06
CA TYR A 16 -2.70 -9.93 -11.20
C TYR A 16 -2.01 -8.71 -10.59
N GLN A 17 -0.79 -8.87 -10.08
CA GLN A 17 -0.05 -7.75 -9.47
C GLN A 17 0.27 -6.66 -10.50
N LEU A 18 0.62 -7.02 -11.73
CA LEU A 18 0.82 -6.06 -12.82
C LEU A 18 -0.46 -5.27 -13.11
N ILE A 19 -1.58 -5.95 -13.30
CA ILE A 19 -2.88 -5.31 -13.59
C ILE A 19 -3.29 -4.41 -12.42
N ARG A 20 -3.17 -4.88 -11.19
CA ARG A 20 -3.47 -4.11 -9.99
C ARG A 20 -2.67 -2.81 -9.91
N THR A 21 -1.41 -2.83 -10.34
CA THR A 21 -0.54 -1.64 -10.33
C THR A 21 -0.84 -0.71 -11.51
N MET A 22 -1.17 -1.27 -12.68
CA MET A 22 -1.46 -0.50 -13.89
C MET A 22 -2.84 0.16 -13.86
N THR A 23 -3.85 -0.49 -13.26
CA THR A 23 -5.22 0.05 -13.21
C THR A 23 -5.27 1.47 -12.62
N PRO A 24 -4.70 1.79 -11.45
CA PRO A 24 -4.68 3.15 -10.94
C PRO A 24 -3.97 4.15 -11.85
N LEU A 25 -2.87 3.75 -12.51
CA LEU A 25 -2.13 4.63 -13.42
C LEU A 25 -2.97 5.06 -14.63
N ILE A 26 -3.96 4.25 -15.04
CA ILE A 26 -4.87 4.59 -16.12
C ILE A 26 -6.11 5.33 -15.59
N THR A 27 -6.64 4.92 -14.43
CA THR A 27 -7.89 5.50 -13.91
C THR A 27 -7.67 6.85 -13.24
N ILE A 28 -6.54 7.08 -12.54
CA ILE A 28 -6.27 8.34 -11.83
C ILE A 28 -6.32 9.56 -12.76
N PRO A 29 -5.69 9.59 -13.95
CA PRO A 29 -5.81 10.74 -14.84
C PRO A 29 -7.25 11.05 -15.26
N ILE A 30 -8.04 10.01 -15.51
CA ILE A 30 -9.44 10.15 -15.93
C ILE A 30 -10.27 10.74 -14.80
N ILE A 31 -10.22 10.15 -13.62
CA ILE A 31 -10.98 10.60 -12.45
C ILE A 31 -10.54 11.97 -11.95
N SER A 32 -9.23 12.29 -12.05
CA SER A 32 -8.71 13.60 -11.64
C SER A 32 -9.26 14.72 -12.52
N ARG A 33 -9.35 14.50 -13.82
CA ARG A 33 -9.89 15.48 -14.76
C ARG A 33 -11.41 15.55 -14.70
N ALA A 34 -12.10 14.41 -14.52
CA ALA A 34 -13.55 14.38 -14.46
C ALA A 34 -14.09 15.00 -13.16
N PHE A 35 -13.46 14.72 -12.04
CA PHE A 35 -13.98 15.11 -10.72
C PHE A 35 -13.30 16.33 -10.12
N GLY A 36 -12.14 16.74 -10.66
CA GLY A 36 -11.32 17.78 -10.07
C GLY A 36 -10.78 17.40 -8.68
N PRO A 37 -10.01 18.29 -8.05
CA PRO A 37 -9.42 18.00 -6.73
C PRO A 37 -10.48 17.78 -5.64
N SER A 38 -11.61 18.51 -5.68
CA SER A 38 -12.66 18.38 -4.69
C SER A 38 -13.38 17.03 -4.76
N GLY A 39 -13.77 16.58 -5.97
CA GLY A 39 -14.42 15.28 -6.13
C GLY A 39 -13.51 14.11 -5.79
N VAL A 40 -12.25 14.15 -6.23
CA VAL A 40 -11.22 13.16 -5.81
C VAL A 40 -11.06 13.18 -4.29
N GLY A 41 -11.13 14.35 -3.66
CA GLY A 41 -11.04 14.53 -2.23
C GLY A 41 -12.18 13.87 -1.46
N ILE A 42 -13.43 14.06 -1.92
CA ILE A 42 -14.61 13.43 -1.33
C ILE A 42 -14.50 11.91 -1.36
N VAL A 43 -14.14 11.35 -2.52
CA VAL A 43 -13.92 9.90 -2.67
C VAL A 43 -12.81 9.41 -1.75
N SER A 44 -11.68 10.12 -1.72
CA SER A 44 -10.54 9.73 -0.89
C SER A 44 -10.84 9.84 0.60
N PHE A 45 -11.51 10.90 1.04
CA PHE A 45 -11.90 11.10 2.43
C PHE A 45 -12.84 10.00 2.91
N SER A 46 -13.93 9.76 2.18
CA SER A 46 -14.91 8.73 2.51
C SER A 46 -14.28 7.33 2.50
N PHE A 47 -13.42 7.04 1.53
CA PHE A 47 -12.69 5.78 1.47
C PHE A 47 -11.72 5.58 2.65
N ASN A 48 -10.99 6.63 3.05
CA ASN A 48 -10.07 6.53 4.19
C ASN A 48 -10.82 6.34 5.52
N ILE A 49 -12.04 6.86 5.66
CA ILE A 49 -12.89 6.55 6.82
C ILE A 49 -13.30 5.09 6.81
N VAL A 50 -13.81 4.58 5.69
CA VAL A 50 -14.21 3.17 5.58
C VAL A 50 -13.03 2.20 5.79
N GLN A 51 -11.81 2.61 5.46
CA GLN A 51 -10.60 1.80 5.67
C GLN A 51 -10.36 1.44 7.15
N TYR A 52 -10.72 2.30 8.11
CA TYR A 52 -10.63 1.94 9.53
C TYR A 52 -11.59 0.81 9.90
N PHE A 53 -12.81 0.86 9.38
CA PHE A 53 -13.79 -0.19 9.58
C PHE A 53 -13.39 -1.48 8.86
N LEU A 54 -12.86 -1.38 7.64
CA LEU A 54 -12.32 -2.53 6.89
C LEU A 54 -11.15 -3.20 7.63
N MET A 55 -10.30 -2.43 8.29
CA MET A 55 -9.21 -2.98 9.08
C MET A 55 -9.75 -3.87 10.22
N ILE A 56 -10.81 -3.44 10.88
CA ILE A 56 -11.48 -4.24 11.93
C ILE A 56 -12.19 -5.45 11.33
N ALA A 57 -12.95 -5.26 10.25
CA ALA A 57 -13.70 -6.32 9.58
C ALA A 57 -12.80 -7.44 8.98
N SER A 58 -11.54 -7.11 8.67
CA SER A 58 -10.57 -8.04 8.04
C SER A 58 -9.58 -8.64 9.05
N VAL A 59 -9.84 -8.54 10.34
CA VAL A 59 -8.95 -9.05 11.40
C VAL A 59 -8.72 -10.56 11.25
N GLY A 60 -7.47 -10.97 11.35
CA GLY A 60 -7.07 -12.39 11.33
C GLY A 60 -7.00 -13.03 9.94
N VAL A 61 -7.56 -12.40 8.90
CA VAL A 61 -7.75 -13.01 7.57
C VAL A 61 -6.43 -13.52 6.96
N GLN A 62 -5.42 -12.69 6.85
CA GLN A 62 -4.20 -13.06 6.11
C GLN A 62 -3.20 -13.91 6.90
N LEU A 63 -3.08 -13.71 8.20
CA LEU A 63 -2.04 -14.39 8.98
C LEU A 63 -2.56 -15.61 9.74
N TYR A 64 -3.75 -15.52 10.31
CA TYR A 64 -4.28 -16.57 11.16
C TYR A 64 -5.10 -17.60 10.36
N PHE A 65 -6.08 -17.16 9.59
CA PHE A 65 -6.98 -18.07 8.89
C PHE A 65 -6.28 -18.88 7.80
N ASN A 66 -5.34 -18.29 7.06
CA ASN A 66 -4.51 -19.05 6.10
C ASN A 66 -3.79 -20.23 6.77
N ARG A 67 -3.23 -20.02 7.98
CA ARG A 67 -2.54 -21.08 8.72
C ARG A 67 -3.47 -22.17 9.21
N VAL A 68 -4.69 -21.79 9.67
CA VAL A 68 -5.71 -22.77 10.11
C VAL A 68 -6.13 -23.65 8.95
N ILE A 69 -6.42 -23.07 7.78
CA ILE A 69 -6.80 -23.81 6.58
C ILE A 69 -5.66 -24.71 6.08
N ALA A 70 -4.42 -24.19 6.01
CA ALA A 70 -3.28 -24.96 5.54
C ALA A 70 -3.04 -26.25 6.35
N LYS A 71 -3.34 -26.25 7.65
CA LYS A 71 -3.22 -27.44 8.51
C LYS A 71 -4.31 -28.50 8.23
N SER A 72 -5.44 -28.12 7.64
CA SER A 72 -6.61 -28.99 7.46
C SER A 72 -6.80 -29.49 6.03
N VAL A 73 -5.88 -29.17 5.11
CA VAL A 73 -6.00 -29.47 3.66
C VAL A 73 -6.16 -30.96 3.36
N ASN A 74 -5.58 -31.84 4.19
CA ASN A 74 -5.57 -33.29 3.96
C ASN A 74 -6.87 -33.98 4.39
N ASP A 75 -7.69 -33.37 5.23
CA ASP A 75 -8.99 -33.89 5.69
C ASP A 75 -10.13 -32.99 5.20
N LYS A 76 -10.92 -33.49 4.25
CA LYS A 76 -12.03 -32.73 3.66
C LYS A 76 -13.09 -32.33 4.69
N ARG A 77 -13.37 -33.19 5.70
CA ARG A 77 -14.36 -32.90 6.75
C ARG A 77 -13.86 -31.80 7.67
N GLN A 78 -12.60 -31.91 8.12
CA GLN A 78 -11.97 -30.89 8.95
C GLN A 78 -11.83 -29.57 8.20
N LEU A 79 -11.42 -29.60 6.93
CA LEU A 79 -11.32 -28.43 6.07
C LEU A 79 -12.67 -27.71 5.92
N SER A 80 -13.76 -28.47 5.72
CA SER A 80 -15.11 -27.93 5.62
C SER A 80 -15.55 -27.29 6.93
N GLN A 81 -15.31 -27.96 8.05
CA GLN A 81 -15.63 -27.44 9.38
C GLN A 81 -14.88 -26.12 9.67
N GLN A 82 -13.55 -26.11 9.44
CA GLN A 82 -12.73 -24.91 9.64
C GLN A 82 -13.20 -23.75 8.76
N PHE A 83 -13.54 -24.04 7.50
CA PHE A 83 -14.03 -23.00 6.58
C PHE A 83 -15.31 -22.35 7.11
N TRP A 84 -16.35 -23.15 7.47
CA TRP A 84 -17.62 -22.59 7.90
C TRP A 84 -17.52 -21.86 9.23
N ASP A 85 -16.75 -22.38 10.17
CA ASP A 85 -16.54 -21.75 11.47
C ASP A 85 -15.81 -20.40 11.32
N ILE A 86 -14.76 -20.31 10.47
CA ILE A 86 -14.07 -19.07 10.17
C ILE A 86 -14.98 -18.09 9.42
N PHE A 87 -15.71 -18.57 8.40
CA PHE A 87 -16.57 -17.71 7.59
C PHE A 87 -17.68 -17.06 8.43
N VAL A 88 -18.35 -17.86 9.30
CA VAL A 88 -19.38 -17.34 10.20
C VAL A 88 -18.80 -16.37 11.23
N SER A 89 -17.63 -16.67 11.80
CA SER A 89 -16.92 -15.76 12.72
C SER A 89 -16.63 -14.41 12.06
N LYS A 90 -16.12 -14.44 10.82
CA LYS A 90 -15.81 -13.27 10.03
C LYS A 90 -17.06 -12.48 9.61
N LEU A 91 -18.11 -13.18 9.18
CA LEU A 91 -19.38 -12.59 8.80
C LEU A 91 -20.00 -11.83 9.97
N PHE A 92 -20.03 -12.44 11.16
CA PHE A 92 -20.52 -11.81 12.38
C PHE A 92 -19.76 -10.52 12.72
N LEU A 93 -18.41 -10.56 12.67
CA LEU A 93 -17.58 -9.39 12.90
C LEU A 93 -17.87 -8.29 11.88
N ALA A 94 -17.90 -8.64 10.58
CA ALA A 94 -18.11 -7.68 9.53
C ALA A 94 -19.50 -7.04 9.55
N LEU A 95 -20.56 -7.79 9.91
CA LEU A 95 -21.89 -7.25 10.10
C LEU A 95 -21.97 -6.29 11.30
N THR A 96 -21.29 -6.62 12.40
CA THR A 96 -21.19 -5.72 13.56
C THR A 96 -20.48 -4.43 13.18
N VAL A 97 -19.36 -4.54 12.45
CA VAL A 97 -18.60 -3.37 11.96
C VAL A 97 -19.41 -2.55 10.95
N PHE A 98 -20.17 -3.20 10.08
CA PHE A 98 -21.08 -2.52 9.15
C PHE A 98 -22.17 -1.73 9.88
N ALA A 99 -22.79 -2.33 10.91
CA ALA A 99 -23.77 -1.64 11.74
C ALA A 99 -23.14 -0.43 12.46
N MET A 100 -21.94 -0.58 13.02
CA MET A 100 -21.20 0.55 13.62
C MET A 100 -20.90 1.64 12.58
N TYR A 101 -20.47 1.26 11.36
CA TYR A 101 -20.23 2.20 10.28
C TYR A 101 -21.50 2.98 9.92
N MET A 102 -22.64 2.29 9.77
CA MET A 102 -23.92 2.92 9.46
C MET A 102 -24.34 3.91 10.54
N VAL A 103 -24.17 3.57 11.83
CA VAL A 103 -24.43 4.49 12.94
C VAL A 103 -23.55 5.74 12.85
N VAL A 104 -22.25 5.56 12.60
CA VAL A 104 -21.30 6.68 12.52
C VAL A 104 -21.65 7.61 11.35
N ILE A 105 -21.89 7.09 10.14
CA ILE A 105 -22.22 7.95 8.99
C ILE A 105 -23.56 8.66 9.16
N THR A 106 -24.54 8.02 9.81
CA THR A 106 -25.88 8.64 10.03
C THR A 106 -25.83 9.76 11.07
N ILE A 107 -24.91 9.69 12.06
CA ILE A 107 -24.81 10.69 13.13
C ILE A 107 -23.89 11.85 12.74
N PHE A 108 -22.80 11.58 12.01
CA PHE A 108 -21.72 12.54 11.82
C PHE A 108 -21.56 13.07 10.39
N ILE A 109 -22.28 12.50 9.39
CA ILE A 109 -22.10 12.84 8.00
C ILE A 109 -23.43 13.37 7.42
N ASP A 110 -23.48 14.67 7.16
CA ASP A 110 -24.63 15.30 6.48
C ASP A 110 -24.34 15.47 4.98
N ASP A 111 -23.15 16.00 4.65
CA ASP A 111 -22.73 16.23 3.28
C ASP A 111 -22.27 14.94 2.58
N TYR A 112 -22.67 14.78 1.32
CA TYR A 112 -22.27 13.62 0.49
C TYR A 112 -22.63 12.26 1.10
N TYR A 113 -23.68 12.19 1.92
CA TYR A 113 -24.13 10.96 2.62
C TYR A 113 -24.20 9.74 1.69
N LEU A 114 -24.70 9.92 0.45
CA LEU A 114 -24.78 8.83 -0.54
C LEU A 114 -23.39 8.23 -0.85
N ILE A 115 -22.35 9.04 -0.94
CA ILE A 115 -20.99 8.55 -1.22
C ILE A 115 -20.50 7.67 -0.07
N PHE A 116 -20.70 8.09 1.18
CA PHE A 116 -20.35 7.29 2.34
C PHE A 116 -21.17 5.99 2.41
N LEU A 117 -22.47 6.07 2.12
CA LEU A 117 -23.32 4.88 2.07
C LEU A 117 -22.81 3.86 1.04
N LEU A 118 -22.47 4.30 -0.16
CA LEU A 118 -21.89 3.45 -1.20
C LEU A 118 -20.54 2.86 -0.79
N GLN A 119 -19.71 3.61 -0.07
CA GLN A 119 -18.45 3.10 0.48
C GLN A 119 -18.68 1.97 1.50
N GLY A 120 -19.80 1.94 2.21
CA GLY A 120 -20.18 0.85 3.11
C GLY A 120 -20.24 -0.54 2.43
N ILE A 121 -20.47 -0.59 1.12
CA ILE A 121 -20.47 -1.83 0.32
C ILE A 121 -19.09 -2.54 0.40
N TYR A 122 -18.00 -1.80 0.60
CA TYR A 122 -16.69 -2.42 0.82
C TYR A 122 -16.66 -3.33 2.04
N ILE A 123 -17.38 -2.99 3.12
CA ILE A 123 -17.44 -3.81 4.33
C ILE A 123 -18.20 -5.10 4.02
N ILE A 124 -19.25 -5.03 3.18
CA ILE A 124 -19.96 -6.22 2.69
C ILE A 124 -19.04 -7.07 1.83
N GLY A 125 -18.27 -6.46 0.93
CA GLY A 125 -17.25 -7.15 0.12
C GLY A 125 -16.21 -7.84 1.01
N ALA A 126 -15.74 -7.18 2.06
CA ALA A 126 -14.83 -7.78 3.04
C ALA A 126 -15.48 -8.91 3.83
N ALA A 127 -16.77 -8.83 4.17
CA ALA A 127 -17.52 -9.91 4.82
C ALA A 127 -17.55 -11.18 3.96
N LEU A 128 -17.75 -11.02 2.66
CA LEU A 128 -17.85 -12.11 1.70
C LEU A 128 -16.50 -12.62 1.19
N ASP A 129 -15.40 -11.91 1.46
CA ASP A 129 -14.08 -12.32 0.98
C ASP A 129 -13.64 -13.67 1.57
N ILE A 130 -13.46 -14.66 0.70
CA ILE A 130 -12.95 -16.00 1.00
C ILE A 130 -11.60 -16.30 0.34
N SER A 131 -10.87 -15.27 -0.07
CA SER A 131 -9.53 -15.39 -0.70
C SER A 131 -8.52 -16.12 0.21
N TRP A 132 -8.67 -15.96 1.55
CA TRP A 132 -7.87 -16.65 2.55
C TRP A 132 -7.97 -18.18 2.46
N PHE A 133 -9.12 -18.74 2.07
CA PHE A 133 -9.27 -20.18 1.84
C PHE A 133 -8.40 -20.65 0.69
N TYR A 134 -8.44 -19.92 -0.42
CA TYR A 134 -7.64 -20.24 -1.60
C TYR A 134 -6.15 -20.06 -1.36
N ALA A 135 -5.77 -19.04 -0.58
CA ALA A 135 -4.39 -18.83 -0.17
C ALA A 135 -3.90 -19.98 0.74
N GLY A 136 -4.71 -20.40 1.74
CA GLY A 136 -4.39 -21.52 2.62
C GLY A 136 -4.32 -22.87 1.93
N THR A 137 -5.05 -23.04 0.79
CA THR A 137 -5.01 -24.24 -0.04
C THR A 137 -4.06 -24.14 -1.24
N GLU A 138 -3.28 -23.05 -1.37
CA GLU A 138 -2.34 -22.77 -2.47
C GLU A 138 -2.98 -22.74 -3.87
N LYS A 139 -4.25 -22.32 -3.97
CA LYS A 139 -5.01 -22.26 -5.22
C LYS A 139 -5.24 -20.81 -5.67
N PHE A 140 -4.21 -20.19 -6.17
CA PHE A 140 -4.23 -18.76 -6.52
C PHE A 140 -4.88 -18.43 -7.86
N LYS A 141 -5.08 -19.40 -8.74
CA LYS A 141 -5.64 -19.20 -10.08
C LYS A 141 -7.00 -18.51 -10.05
N ILE A 142 -7.96 -19.02 -9.25
CA ILE A 142 -9.33 -18.52 -9.22
C ILE A 142 -9.40 -17.08 -8.67
N PRO A 143 -8.81 -16.78 -7.49
CA PRO A 143 -8.78 -15.40 -6.99
C PRO A 143 -8.08 -14.44 -7.96
N SER A 144 -6.97 -14.86 -8.57
CA SER A 144 -6.23 -13.99 -9.49
C SER A 144 -7.05 -13.66 -10.74
N LEU A 145 -7.69 -14.65 -11.37
CA LEU A 145 -8.57 -14.42 -12.52
C LEU A 145 -9.77 -13.54 -12.17
N SER A 146 -10.41 -13.80 -11.02
CA SER A 146 -11.52 -12.97 -10.56
C SER A 146 -11.09 -11.49 -10.37
N ASN A 147 -9.95 -11.28 -9.73
CA ASN A 147 -9.39 -9.93 -9.55
C ASN A 147 -9.01 -9.25 -10.87
N ILE A 148 -8.50 -10.01 -11.87
CA ILE A 148 -8.19 -9.49 -13.21
C ILE A 148 -9.49 -9.01 -13.90
N VAL A 149 -10.54 -9.84 -13.88
CA VAL A 149 -11.84 -9.48 -14.44
C VAL A 149 -12.44 -8.28 -13.72
N ALA A 150 -12.38 -8.26 -12.39
CA ALA A 150 -12.84 -7.15 -11.56
C ALA A 150 -12.13 -5.84 -11.93
N SER A 151 -10.81 -5.86 -12.07
CA SER A 151 -10.02 -4.69 -12.50
C SER A 151 -10.40 -4.24 -13.92
N GLY A 152 -10.65 -5.20 -14.84
CA GLY A 152 -11.12 -4.91 -16.19
C GLY A 152 -12.49 -4.24 -16.21
N ILE A 153 -13.44 -4.67 -15.37
CA ILE A 153 -14.76 -4.03 -15.23
C ILE A 153 -14.60 -2.59 -14.74
N VAL A 154 -13.83 -2.38 -13.66
CA VAL A 154 -13.59 -1.02 -13.14
C VAL A 154 -12.99 -0.12 -14.21
N LEU A 155 -11.94 -0.59 -14.90
CA LEU A 155 -11.29 0.17 -15.96
C LEU A 155 -12.26 0.51 -17.10
N SER A 156 -13.07 -0.46 -17.54
CA SER A 156 -14.05 -0.26 -18.61
C SER A 156 -15.10 0.78 -18.23
N VAL A 157 -15.63 0.68 -17.00
CA VAL A 157 -16.64 1.66 -16.54
C VAL A 157 -16.03 3.05 -16.41
N VAL A 158 -14.83 3.18 -15.87
CA VAL A 158 -14.15 4.48 -15.73
C VAL A 158 -13.90 5.11 -17.10
N VAL A 159 -13.37 4.34 -18.08
CA VAL A 159 -13.05 4.88 -19.41
C VAL A 159 -14.30 5.27 -20.20
N ILE A 160 -15.39 4.50 -20.09
CA ILE A 160 -16.58 4.68 -20.92
C ILE A 160 -17.56 5.71 -20.30
N PHE A 161 -17.77 5.63 -19.00
CA PHE A 161 -18.88 6.32 -18.33
C PHE A 161 -18.47 7.48 -17.44
N VAL A 162 -17.20 7.55 -16.96
CA VAL A 162 -16.78 8.66 -16.10
C VAL A 162 -16.29 9.81 -16.95
N LYS A 163 -17.08 10.92 -16.98
CA LYS A 163 -16.81 12.11 -17.80
C LYS A 163 -16.78 13.40 -17.02
N ASP A 164 -17.63 13.54 -16.01
CA ASP A 164 -17.78 14.76 -15.22
C ASP A 164 -18.13 14.46 -13.75
N GLN A 165 -18.31 15.52 -12.95
CA GLN A 165 -18.56 15.40 -11.50
C GLN A 165 -19.87 14.67 -11.16
N SER A 166 -20.87 14.64 -12.06
CA SER A 166 -22.13 13.94 -11.82
C SER A 166 -21.95 12.43 -11.74
N ASP A 167 -20.90 11.89 -12.36
CA ASP A 167 -20.57 10.47 -12.40
C ASP A 167 -19.84 9.97 -11.14
N LEU A 168 -19.59 10.86 -10.17
CA LEU A 168 -18.86 10.52 -8.94
C LEU A 168 -19.54 9.38 -8.17
N SER A 169 -20.87 9.39 -8.04
CA SER A 169 -21.63 8.32 -7.38
C SER A 169 -21.55 7.01 -8.16
N LEU A 170 -21.59 7.05 -9.50
CA LEU A 170 -21.43 5.88 -10.36
C LEU A 170 -20.04 5.26 -10.19
N TYR A 171 -19.01 6.10 -10.16
CA TYR A 171 -17.63 5.65 -9.93
C TYR A 171 -17.48 4.93 -8.59
N VAL A 172 -17.93 5.54 -7.50
CA VAL A 172 -17.86 4.97 -6.15
C VAL A 172 -18.66 3.68 -6.05
N PHE A 173 -19.89 3.66 -6.58
CA PHE A 173 -20.72 2.46 -6.64
C PHE A 173 -20.01 1.33 -7.39
N THR A 174 -19.46 1.63 -8.57
CA THR A 174 -18.78 0.63 -9.40
C THR A 174 -17.62 -0.02 -8.66
N ILE A 175 -16.72 0.77 -8.06
CA ILE A 175 -15.57 0.22 -7.35
C ILE A 175 -16.03 -0.62 -6.16
N ALA A 176 -17.01 -0.12 -5.41
CA ALA A 176 -17.52 -0.79 -4.23
C ALA A 176 -18.25 -2.11 -4.57
N ILE A 177 -19.15 -2.10 -5.55
CA ILE A 177 -19.92 -3.31 -5.93
C ILE A 177 -19.04 -4.37 -6.58
N VAL A 178 -18.02 -3.97 -7.32
CA VAL A 178 -17.06 -4.90 -7.93
C VAL A 178 -16.31 -5.70 -6.87
N THR A 179 -16.08 -5.16 -5.66
CA THR A 179 -15.48 -5.94 -4.57
C THR A 179 -16.38 -7.09 -4.11
N VAL A 180 -17.68 -6.91 -4.15
CA VAL A 180 -18.69 -7.96 -3.85
C VAL A 180 -18.76 -8.95 -5.00
N LEU A 181 -18.90 -8.47 -6.23
CA LEU A 181 -19.00 -9.31 -7.43
C LEU A 181 -17.76 -10.18 -7.62
N ASN A 182 -16.60 -9.67 -7.25
CA ASN A 182 -15.33 -10.40 -7.29
C ASN A 182 -15.34 -11.67 -6.41
N GLN A 183 -16.21 -11.76 -5.42
CA GLN A 183 -16.32 -12.94 -4.55
C GLN A 183 -17.18 -14.05 -5.20
N LEU A 184 -18.08 -13.74 -6.12
CA LEU A 184 -19.00 -14.71 -6.70
C LEU A 184 -18.30 -15.91 -7.35
N PRO A 185 -17.29 -15.76 -8.22
CA PRO A 185 -16.56 -16.88 -8.78
C PRO A 185 -15.91 -17.75 -7.70
N LEU A 186 -15.41 -17.15 -6.62
CA LEU A 186 -14.79 -17.86 -5.52
C LEU A 186 -15.79 -18.80 -4.84
N PHE A 187 -17.02 -18.32 -4.56
CA PHE A 187 -18.09 -19.15 -3.97
C PHE A 187 -18.57 -20.25 -4.92
N ILE A 188 -18.67 -19.99 -6.21
CA ILE A 188 -19.07 -20.98 -7.21
C ILE A 188 -18.09 -22.16 -7.20
N TYR A 189 -16.79 -21.87 -7.23
CA TYR A 189 -15.75 -22.91 -7.25
C TYR A 189 -15.52 -23.56 -5.88
N LEU A 190 -15.92 -22.90 -4.78
CA LEU A 190 -15.78 -23.41 -3.41
C LEU A 190 -16.46 -24.78 -3.22
N LYS A 191 -17.64 -24.98 -3.85
CA LYS A 191 -18.41 -26.24 -3.79
C LYS A 191 -17.62 -27.48 -4.21
N ARG A 192 -16.53 -27.31 -4.98
CA ARG A 192 -15.65 -28.41 -5.40
C ARG A 192 -14.72 -28.89 -4.29
N TYR A 193 -14.48 -28.07 -3.27
CA TYR A 193 -13.45 -28.31 -2.26
C TYR A 193 -14.02 -28.68 -0.92
N ILE A 194 -15.16 -28.11 -0.55
CA ILE A 194 -15.80 -28.30 0.75
C ILE A 194 -17.25 -28.74 0.60
N SER A 195 -17.74 -29.35 1.67
CA SER A 195 -19.15 -29.70 1.85
C SER A 195 -19.76 -28.81 2.93
N PHE A 196 -21.08 -28.66 2.92
CA PHE A 196 -21.76 -27.98 4.02
C PHE A 196 -21.69 -28.82 5.29
N VAL A 197 -21.30 -28.20 6.41
CA VAL A 197 -21.21 -28.82 7.75
C VAL A 197 -21.80 -27.84 8.75
N SER A 198 -22.46 -28.36 9.78
CA SER A 198 -23.00 -27.53 10.85
C SER A 198 -21.88 -26.79 11.59
N VAL A 199 -22.13 -25.52 11.88
CA VAL A 199 -21.18 -24.62 12.53
C VAL A 199 -21.03 -24.96 14.00
N ASN A 200 -19.80 -24.97 14.50
CA ASN A 200 -19.51 -25.12 15.92
C ASN A 200 -19.32 -23.73 16.57
N TRP A 201 -20.36 -23.25 17.25
CA TRP A 201 -20.38 -21.93 17.87
C TRP A 201 -19.29 -21.69 18.91
N ILE A 202 -18.87 -22.74 19.65
CA ILE A 202 -17.77 -22.64 20.62
C ILE A 202 -16.47 -22.35 19.87
N HIS A 203 -16.25 -23.06 18.76
CA HIS A 203 -15.07 -22.88 17.93
C HIS A 203 -15.09 -21.53 17.20
N VAL A 204 -16.24 -21.07 16.71
CA VAL A 204 -16.44 -19.72 16.13
C VAL A 204 -15.99 -18.65 17.13
N TRP A 205 -16.41 -18.73 18.38
CA TRP A 205 -16.02 -17.77 19.41
C TRP A 205 -14.52 -17.81 19.73
N GLN A 206 -13.92 -18.99 19.78
CA GLN A 206 -12.47 -19.16 19.97
C GLN A 206 -11.68 -18.55 18.81
N LEU A 207 -12.12 -18.79 17.56
CA LEU A 207 -11.50 -18.20 16.37
C LEU A 207 -11.61 -16.67 16.37
N PHE A 208 -12.78 -16.14 16.71
CA PHE A 208 -12.99 -14.70 16.85
C PHE A 208 -12.03 -14.09 17.87
N ARG A 209 -11.98 -14.64 19.08
CA ARG A 209 -11.08 -14.15 20.14
C ARG A 209 -9.61 -14.24 19.76
N SER A 210 -9.21 -15.33 19.10
CA SER A 210 -7.83 -15.51 18.64
C SER A 210 -7.48 -14.56 17.51
N SER A 211 -8.43 -14.22 16.62
CA SER A 211 -8.19 -13.29 15.52
C SER A 211 -7.94 -11.86 16.00
N LEU A 212 -8.56 -11.44 17.11
CA LEU A 212 -8.37 -10.09 17.67
C LEU A 212 -6.90 -9.78 18.01
N ALA A 213 -6.12 -10.79 18.39
CA ALA A 213 -4.69 -10.63 18.65
C ALA A 213 -3.89 -10.19 17.39
N TYR A 214 -4.44 -10.41 16.20
CA TYR A 214 -3.83 -10.05 14.92
C TYR A 214 -4.34 -8.71 14.34
N LEU A 215 -5.14 -7.96 15.09
CA LEU A 215 -5.69 -6.68 14.65
C LEU A 215 -4.59 -5.67 14.35
N LEU A 216 -3.67 -5.45 15.27
CA LEU A 216 -2.58 -4.47 15.12
C LEU A 216 -1.58 -4.83 14.01
N PRO A 217 -1.06 -6.06 13.89
CA PRO A 217 -0.08 -6.39 12.86
C PRO A 217 -0.56 -6.22 11.42
N ASN A 218 -1.85 -6.37 11.14
CA ASN A 218 -2.40 -6.30 9.78
C ASN A 218 -2.77 -4.88 9.32
N GLY A 219 -3.11 -3.98 10.25
CA GLY A 219 -3.61 -2.64 9.93
C GLY A 219 -2.54 -1.57 9.73
N GLN A 220 -1.30 -1.87 10.02
CA GLN A 220 -0.26 -0.89 10.31
C GLN A 220 0.11 0.05 9.15
N LEU A 221 0.19 -0.47 7.92
CA LEU A 221 0.65 0.33 6.77
C LEU A 221 -0.40 1.36 6.31
N ASN A 222 -1.68 1.03 6.47
CA ASN A 222 -2.78 1.88 6.05
C ASN A 222 -3.14 2.95 7.11
N LEU A 223 -2.86 2.68 8.39
CA LEU A 223 -3.22 3.59 9.49
C LEU A 223 -2.67 5.01 9.28
N TYR A 224 -1.39 5.15 8.96
CA TYR A 224 -0.76 6.48 8.82
C TYR A 224 -1.29 7.28 7.64
N THR A 225 -1.47 6.64 6.47
CA THR A 225 -1.99 7.31 5.27
C THR A 225 -3.43 7.76 5.47
N SER A 226 -4.24 6.89 6.05
CA SER A 226 -5.63 7.20 6.36
C SER A 226 -5.76 8.32 7.39
N ILE A 227 -4.91 8.37 8.44
CA ILE A 227 -4.90 9.46 9.43
C ILE A 227 -4.73 10.82 8.73
N SER A 228 -3.71 10.96 7.89
CA SER A 228 -3.42 12.25 7.23
C SER A 228 -4.60 12.71 6.35
N CYS A 229 -5.22 11.80 5.58
CA CYS A 229 -6.38 12.12 4.74
C CYS A 229 -7.62 12.46 5.57
N VAL A 230 -7.87 11.72 6.65
CA VAL A 230 -9.05 11.95 7.51
C VAL A 230 -8.91 13.26 8.28
N VAL A 231 -7.77 13.52 8.92
CA VAL A 231 -7.55 14.79 9.64
C VAL A 231 -7.62 15.97 8.67
N LEU A 232 -7.01 15.84 7.47
CA LEU A 232 -7.05 16.89 6.45
C LEU A 232 -8.49 17.15 5.96
N GLY A 233 -9.34 16.12 5.85
CA GLY A 233 -10.74 16.29 5.48
C GLY A 233 -11.63 16.85 6.58
N LEU A 234 -11.27 16.63 7.87
CA LEU A 234 -12.02 17.17 9.02
C LEU A 234 -11.64 18.63 9.34
N VAL A 235 -10.38 19.01 9.14
CA VAL A 235 -9.85 20.34 9.53
C VAL A 235 -9.67 21.25 8.32
N GLY A 236 -9.38 20.69 7.14
CA GLY A 236 -9.11 21.40 5.90
C GLY A 236 -10.29 21.35 4.92
N THR A 237 -9.97 21.10 3.65
CA THR A 237 -10.97 21.03 2.56
C THR A 237 -10.84 19.74 1.77
N TYR A 238 -11.93 19.30 1.12
CA TYR A 238 -11.90 18.14 0.21
C TYR A 238 -10.92 18.33 -0.94
N GLN A 239 -10.74 19.55 -1.43
CA GLN A 239 -9.76 19.89 -2.46
C GLN A 239 -8.33 19.52 -1.99
N GLN A 240 -7.97 19.89 -0.76
CA GLN A 240 -6.67 19.55 -0.18
C GLN A 240 -6.48 18.04 -0.02
N VAL A 241 -7.54 17.31 0.37
CA VAL A 241 -7.50 15.84 0.46
C VAL A 241 -7.25 15.23 -0.91
N GLY A 242 -7.91 15.72 -1.96
CA GLY A 242 -7.74 15.21 -3.33
C GLY A 242 -6.33 15.39 -3.86
N ILE A 243 -5.75 16.59 -3.68
CA ILE A 243 -4.37 16.89 -4.07
C ILE A 243 -3.38 16.01 -3.30
N PHE A 244 -3.56 15.88 -1.96
CA PHE A 244 -2.73 15.04 -1.12
C PHE A 244 -2.80 13.57 -1.52
N SER A 245 -4.01 13.04 -1.72
CA SER A 245 -4.22 11.64 -2.10
C SER A 245 -3.59 11.30 -3.44
N ASN A 246 -3.75 12.17 -4.45
CA ASN A 246 -3.14 11.96 -5.76
C ASN A 246 -1.62 12.03 -5.72
N ALA A 247 -1.03 12.98 -5.00
CA ALA A 247 0.41 13.03 -4.77
C ALA A 247 0.91 11.75 -4.08
N PHE A 248 0.19 11.31 -3.05
CA PHE A 248 0.55 10.11 -2.30
C PHE A 248 0.38 8.82 -3.11
N ASN A 249 -0.58 8.75 -4.03
CA ASN A 249 -0.74 7.61 -4.94
C ASN A 249 0.49 7.44 -5.85
N ILE A 250 1.02 8.52 -6.44
CA ILE A 250 2.25 8.46 -7.24
C ILE A 250 3.44 8.01 -6.39
N LEU A 251 3.58 8.57 -5.20
CA LEU A 251 4.61 8.15 -4.25
C LEU A 251 4.52 6.66 -3.93
N THR A 252 3.31 6.15 -3.74
CA THR A 252 3.06 4.73 -3.43
C THR A 252 3.50 3.81 -4.56
N VAL A 253 3.32 4.21 -5.82
CA VAL A 253 3.82 3.45 -6.99
C VAL A 253 5.35 3.30 -6.92
N ALA A 254 6.06 4.38 -6.64
CA ALA A 254 7.52 4.35 -6.48
C ALA A 254 7.96 3.43 -5.33
N ILE A 255 7.27 3.50 -4.19
CA ILE A 255 7.54 2.66 -3.02
C ILE A 255 7.28 1.18 -3.31
N ILE A 256 6.20 0.83 -4.03
CA ILE A 256 5.88 -0.56 -4.39
C ILE A 256 6.99 -1.18 -5.23
N MET A 257 7.56 -0.44 -6.18
CA MET A 257 8.68 -0.93 -7.01
C MET A 257 9.88 -1.35 -6.14
N ILE A 258 10.21 -0.56 -5.12
CA ILE A 258 11.34 -0.84 -4.21
C ILE A 258 10.99 -2.00 -3.26
N ASN A 259 9.75 -2.06 -2.76
CA ASN A 259 9.29 -3.12 -1.88
C ASN A 259 9.33 -4.51 -2.53
N THR A 260 9.23 -4.59 -3.85
CA THR A 260 9.36 -5.86 -4.58
C THR A 260 10.76 -6.46 -4.38
N PHE A 261 11.81 -5.63 -4.34
CA PHE A 261 13.16 -6.08 -4.01
C PHE A 261 13.24 -6.65 -2.58
N ASP A 262 12.61 -5.99 -1.61
CA ASP A 262 12.60 -6.47 -0.21
C ASP A 262 11.99 -7.87 -0.08
N LEU A 263 10.86 -8.11 -0.77
CA LEU A 263 10.16 -9.40 -0.72
C LEU A 263 11.03 -10.56 -1.23
N VAL A 264 11.86 -10.33 -2.24
CA VAL A 264 12.79 -11.33 -2.79
C VAL A 264 13.91 -11.66 -1.79
N MET A 265 14.32 -10.68 -0.98
CA MET A 265 15.45 -10.84 -0.03
C MET A 265 15.06 -11.53 1.30
N ILE A 266 13.78 -11.46 1.71
CA ILE A 266 13.31 -12.03 2.99
C ILE A 266 13.64 -13.52 3.14
N PRO A 267 13.34 -14.43 2.19
CA PRO A 267 13.64 -15.86 2.36
C PRO A 267 15.15 -16.13 2.50
N ARG A 268 15.98 -15.36 1.80
CA ARG A 268 17.43 -15.48 1.87
C ARG A 268 17.96 -15.11 3.25
N ILE A 269 17.47 -13.99 3.80
CA ILE A 269 17.92 -13.50 5.12
C ILE A 269 17.41 -14.41 6.23
N THR A 270 16.18 -14.93 6.13
CA THR A 270 15.62 -15.86 7.12
C THR A 270 16.48 -17.13 7.25
N LYS A 271 16.98 -17.68 6.13
CA LYS A 271 17.88 -18.84 6.15
C LYS A 271 19.23 -18.53 6.82
N MET A 272 19.76 -17.31 6.60
CA MET A 272 21.04 -16.88 7.17
C MET A 272 20.95 -16.61 8.67
N SER A 273 19.85 -16.06 9.18
CA SER A 273 19.68 -15.72 10.60
C SER A 273 19.73 -16.93 11.52
N ILE A 274 19.38 -18.11 11.01
CA ILE A 274 19.40 -19.37 11.76
C ILE A 274 20.83 -19.91 11.89
N GLN A 275 21.75 -19.56 10.97
CA GLN A 275 23.05 -20.20 10.86
C GLN A 275 24.26 -19.34 11.27
N GLN A 276 24.24 -18.00 11.08
CA GLN A 276 25.41 -17.14 11.33
C GLN A 276 25.03 -15.64 11.52
N SER A 277 25.27 -15.07 12.68
CA SER A 277 25.01 -13.66 13.00
C SER A 277 25.82 -12.65 12.15
N HIS A 278 27.07 -12.97 11.80
CA HIS A 278 27.97 -12.09 11.02
C HIS A 278 27.53 -11.95 9.55
N SER A 279 26.98 -13.00 8.97
CA SER A 279 26.41 -13.00 7.62
C SER A 279 25.14 -12.13 7.51
N LEU A 280 24.34 -12.06 8.59
CA LEU A 280 23.13 -11.25 8.65
C LEU A 280 23.46 -9.75 8.58
N THR A 281 24.40 -9.26 9.36
CA THR A 281 24.77 -7.84 9.41
C THR A 281 25.30 -7.33 8.07
N LYS A 282 26.17 -8.12 7.43
CA LYS A 282 26.70 -7.80 6.10
C LYS A 282 25.60 -7.77 5.03
N THR A 283 24.68 -8.73 5.06
CA THR A 283 23.57 -8.77 4.10
C THR A 283 22.61 -7.61 4.29
N LEU A 284 22.28 -7.24 5.54
CA LEU A 284 21.46 -6.08 5.85
C LEU A 284 22.12 -4.78 5.36
N ALA A 285 23.42 -4.58 5.64
CA ALA A 285 24.16 -3.42 5.17
C ALA A 285 24.16 -3.31 3.63
N ASN A 286 24.39 -4.42 2.93
CA ASN A 286 24.34 -4.44 1.46
C ASN A 286 22.93 -4.11 0.92
N ASN A 287 21.88 -4.69 1.52
CA ASN A 287 20.50 -4.40 1.09
C ASN A 287 20.12 -2.95 1.33
N MET A 288 20.53 -2.35 2.46
CA MET A 288 20.34 -0.93 2.72
C MET A 288 21.09 -0.06 1.71
N ASN A 289 22.35 -0.39 1.38
CA ASN A 289 23.12 0.32 0.37
C ASN A 289 22.45 0.23 -1.02
N ILE A 290 21.98 -0.95 -1.43
CA ILE A 290 21.25 -1.11 -2.70
C ILE A 290 19.96 -0.28 -2.70
N GLN A 291 19.21 -0.28 -1.59
CA GLN A 291 18.02 0.57 -1.48
C GLN A 291 18.37 2.05 -1.62
N LEU A 292 19.42 2.54 -0.96
CA LEU A 292 19.85 3.93 -1.08
C LEU A 292 20.21 4.30 -2.52
N ILE A 293 20.95 3.41 -3.22
CA ILE A 293 21.32 3.61 -4.64
C ILE A 293 20.08 3.75 -5.52
N LEU A 294 19.00 3.03 -5.23
CA LEU A 294 17.75 3.09 -6.00
C LEU A 294 16.86 4.26 -5.59
N THR A 295 16.71 4.51 -4.28
CA THR A 295 15.76 5.49 -3.76
C THR A 295 16.23 6.93 -3.93
N ILE A 296 17.53 7.21 -3.76
CA ILE A 296 18.07 8.57 -3.89
C ILE A 296 17.76 9.18 -5.26
N PRO A 297 18.08 8.55 -6.42
CA PRO A 297 17.72 9.12 -7.72
C PRO A 297 16.21 9.22 -7.94
N MET A 298 15.41 8.33 -7.35
CA MET A 298 13.95 8.41 -7.46
C MET A 298 13.38 9.65 -6.77
N VAL A 299 13.94 10.06 -5.63
CA VAL A 299 13.55 11.32 -4.94
C VAL A 299 13.78 12.52 -5.87
N PHE A 300 15.00 12.66 -6.37
CA PHE A 300 15.37 13.79 -7.24
C PHE A 300 14.65 13.74 -8.60
N GLY A 301 14.45 12.54 -9.14
CA GLY A 301 13.72 12.33 -10.39
C GLY A 301 12.24 12.72 -10.27
N LEU A 302 11.56 12.32 -9.20
CA LEU A 302 10.18 12.72 -8.96
C LEU A 302 10.03 14.24 -8.83
N ILE A 303 10.93 14.90 -8.11
CA ILE A 303 10.90 16.36 -7.95
C ILE A 303 11.13 17.05 -9.33
N ALA A 304 12.09 16.57 -10.12
CA ALA A 304 12.42 17.16 -11.41
C ALA A 304 11.31 17.02 -12.47
N ILE A 305 10.60 15.88 -12.47
CA ILE A 305 9.58 15.55 -13.47
C ILE A 305 8.23 16.15 -13.13
N MET A 306 7.92 16.35 -11.83
CA MET A 306 6.60 16.73 -11.35
C MET A 306 6.00 17.99 -12.01
N PRO A 307 6.78 19.07 -12.33
CA PRO A 307 6.22 20.27 -12.97
C PRO A 307 5.58 20.05 -14.34
N SER A 308 6.07 19.07 -15.12
CA SER A 308 5.45 18.71 -16.41
C SER A 308 4.45 17.55 -16.27
N PHE A 309 4.70 16.65 -15.33
CA PHE A 309 3.88 15.46 -15.12
C PHE A 309 2.47 15.78 -14.67
N TYR A 310 2.29 16.69 -13.68
CA TYR A 310 0.96 16.95 -13.12
C TYR A 310 -0.04 17.49 -14.15
N LEU A 311 0.42 18.31 -15.09
CA LEU A 311 -0.45 18.95 -16.10
C LEU A 311 -1.16 17.94 -17.00
N TRP A 312 -0.39 17.01 -17.59
CA TRP A 312 -0.98 16.03 -18.49
C TRP A 312 -1.62 14.85 -17.73
N PHE A 313 -1.16 14.58 -16.50
CA PHE A 313 -1.65 13.42 -15.73
C PHE A 313 -2.89 13.76 -14.88
N PHE A 314 -2.84 14.81 -14.07
CA PHE A 314 -3.95 15.21 -13.20
C PHE A 314 -4.81 16.34 -13.78
N GLY A 315 -4.21 17.29 -14.50
CA GLY A 315 -4.84 18.54 -14.96
C GLY A 315 -4.37 19.77 -14.17
N GLU A 316 -4.70 20.95 -14.69
CA GLU A 316 -4.23 22.24 -14.18
C GLU A 316 -4.60 22.53 -12.72
N GLU A 317 -5.78 22.08 -12.29
CA GLU A 317 -6.30 22.31 -10.93
C GLU A 317 -5.42 21.65 -9.82
N PHE A 318 -4.54 20.74 -10.21
CA PHE A 318 -3.63 20.04 -9.29
C PHE A 318 -2.24 20.68 -9.18
N ALA A 319 -2.06 21.94 -9.54
CA ALA A 319 -0.77 22.65 -9.51
C ALA A 319 -0.07 22.58 -8.12
N SER A 320 -0.82 22.61 -7.03
CA SER A 320 -0.29 22.48 -5.67
C SER A 320 0.37 21.11 -5.38
N THR A 321 0.22 20.13 -6.28
CA THR A 321 0.92 18.84 -6.19
C THR A 321 2.43 19.00 -6.37
N VAL A 322 2.89 20.00 -7.13
CA VAL A 322 4.33 20.22 -7.41
C VAL A 322 5.11 20.54 -6.11
N PRO A 323 4.79 21.62 -5.37
CA PRO A 323 5.48 21.90 -4.12
C PRO A 323 5.22 20.84 -3.05
N LEU A 324 4.04 20.22 -3.05
CA LEU A 324 3.72 19.13 -2.14
C LEU A 324 4.62 17.90 -2.38
N MET A 325 4.87 17.54 -3.64
CA MET A 325 5.73 16.42 -4.00
C MET A 325 7.19 16.67 -3.59
N THR A 326 7.65 17.91 -3.55
CA THR A 326 9.01 18.23 -3.06
C THR A 326 9.21 17.75 -1.61
N ILE A 327 8.18 17.85 -0.78
CA ILE A 327 8.21 17.35 0.61
C ILE A 327 8.01 15.84 0.62
N LEU A 328 7.00 15.33 -0.08
CA LEU A 328 6.61 13.93 -0.04
C LEU A 328 7.63 13.00 -0.71
N ALA A 329 8.37 13.45 -1.71
CA ALA A 329 9.36 12.63 -2.43
C ALA A 329 10.43 12.05 -1.48
N ILE A 330 10.79 12.76 -0.41
CA ILE A 330 11.74 12.28 0.61
C ILE A 330 11.24 10.97 1.27
N LEU A 331 9.93 10.76 1.33
CA LEU A 331 9.34 9.52 1.84
C LEU A 331 9.68 8.29 0.99
N VAL A 332 10.01 8.46 -0.30
CA VAL A 332 10.50 7.36 -1.17
C VAL A 332 11.82 6.80 -0.68
N LEU A 333 12.62 7.60 0.03
CA LEU A 333 13.83 7.14 0.70
C LEU A 333 13.52 6.52 2.06
N ILE A 334 12.71 7.18 2.87
CA ILE A 334 12.52 6.85 4.29
C ILE A 334 11.64 5.61 4.48
N ILE A 335 10.50 5.52 3.77
CA ILE A 335 9.55 4.41 3.95
C ILE A 335 10.15 3.05 3.58
N PRO A 336 10.82 2.86 2.43
CA PRO A 336 11.45 1.58 2.12
C PRO A 336 12.53 1.17 3.13
N LEU A 337 13.36 2.11 3.60
CA LEU A 337 14.34 1.83 4.66
C LEU A 337 13.66 1.37 5.96
N ASN A 338 12.58 2.04 6.36
CA ASN A 338 11.75 1.61 7.49
C ASN A 338 11.19 0.20 7.30
N MET A 339 10.72 -0.13 6.11
CA MET A 339 10.20 -1.46 5.78
C MET A 339 11.29 -2.52 5.77
N LEU A 340 12.46 -2.22 5.21
CA LEU A 340 13.61 -3.11 5.22
C LEU A 340 14.00 -3.48 6.66
N ILE A 341 14.25 -2.47 7.51
CA ILE A 341 14.63 -2.71 8.92
C ILE A 341 13.56 -3.53 9.64
N SER A 342 12.28 -3.21 9.40
CA SER A 342 11.17 -3.93 10.03
C SER A 342 11.10 -5.38 9.61
N ARG A 343 11.10 -5.65 8.30
CA ARG A 343 10.85 -6.98 7.73
C ARG A 343 12.08 -7.87 7.75
N GLN A 344 13.25 -7.31 7.41
CA GLN A 344 14.47 -8.07 7.27
C GLN A 344 15.30 -8.17 8.58
N TYR A 345 14.98 -7.34 9.59
CA TYR A 345 15.65 -7.40 10.88
C TYR A 345 14.68 -7.65 12.03
N LEU A 346 13.78 -6.70 12.37
CA LEU A 346 12.96 -6.80 13.57
C LEU A 346 12.10 -8.08 13.63
N LEU A 347 11.44 -8.43 12.52
CA LEU A 347 10.59 -9.63 12.47
C LEU A 347 11.41 -10.92 12.44
N ILE A 348 12.57 -10.93 11.77
CA ILE A 348 13.43 -12.11 11.68
C ILE A 348 14.11 -12.41 13.02
N VAL A 349 14.57 -11.38 13.74
CA VAL A 349 15.21 -11.52 15.07
C VAL A 349 14.16 -11.62 16.20
N ASN A 350 12.86 -11.76 15.82
CA ASN A 350 11.74 -11.91 16.77
C ASN A 350 11.53 -10.72 17.72
N LYS A 351 11.93 -9.49 17.32
CA LYS A 351 11.68 -8.24 18.07
C LYS A 351 10.27 -7.66 17.78
N ILE A 352 9.25 -8.52 17.81
CA ILE A 352 7.87 -8.18 17.46
C ILE A 352 7.32 -7.06 18.36
N ARG A 353 7.71 -7.03 19.64
CA ARG A 353 7.26 -5.98 20.57
C ARG A 353 7.74 -4.59 20.13
N LEU A 354 9.01 -4.46 19.73
CA LEU A 354 9.58 -3.20 19.26
C LEU A 354 8.95 -2.77 17.94
N TYR A 355 8.72 -3.72 17.03
CA TYR A 355 8.00 -3.49 15.79
C TYR A 355 6.61 -2.93 16.04
N ASN A 356 5.77 -3.60 16.85
CA ASN A 356 4.42 -3.15 17.16
C ASN A 356 4.41 -1.81 17.91
N ALA A 357 5.29 -1.63 18.92
CA ALA A 357 5.41 -0.38 19.66
C ALA A 357 5.78 0.80 18.73
N SER A 358 6.75 0.61 17.82
CA SER A 358 7.14 1.66 16.88
C SER A 358 5.98 2.13 16.02
N ILE A 359 5.12 1.22 15.58
CA ILE A 359 3.97 1.55 14.73
C ILE A 359 2.88 2.26 15.52
N THR A 360 2.54 1.75 16.72
CA THR A 360 1.51 2.37 17.56
C THR A 360 1.92 3.78 17.96
N ILE A 361 3.15 3.96 18.41
CA ILE A 361 3.67 5.28 18.79
C ILE A 361 3.75 6.20 17.57
N GLY A 362 4.18 5.68 16.42
CA GLY A 362 4.17 6.43 15.17
C GLY A 362 2.77 6.88 14.76
N ALA A 363 1.73 6.06 14.95
CA ALA A 363 0.35 6.46 14.66
C ALA A 363 -0.11 7.60 15.57
N VAL A 364 0.22 7.54 16.85
CA VAL A 364 -0.10 8.61 17.81
C VAL A 364 0.66 9.90 17.48
N ILE A 365 1.97 9.81 17.21
CA ILE A 365 2.77 10.97 16.80
C ILE A 365 2.21 11.58 15.51
N ASN A 366 1.90 10.77 14.51
CA ASN A 366 1.34 11.24 13.25
C ASN A 366 0.00 11.95 13.45
N LEU A 367 -0.90 11.40 14.27
CA LEU A 367 -2.19 12.01 14.59
C LEU A 367 -2.02 13.39 15.23
N VAL A 368 -1.17 13.47 16.27
CA VAL A 368 -0.92 14.73 16.97
C VAL A 368 -0.28 15.77 16.04
N LEU A 369 0.73 15.36 15.28
CA LEU A 369 1.38 16.26 14.31
C LEU A 369 0.44 16.69 13.19
N CYS A 370 -0.42 15.78 12.68
CA CYS A 370 -1.42 16.12 11.67
C CYS A 370 -2.38 17.19 12.20
N ILE A 371 -2.94 17.02 13.40
CA ILE A 371 -3.88 18.00 13.99
C ILE A 371 -3.21 19.38 14.09
N ILE A 372 -1.98 19.44 14.61
CA ILE A 372 -1.27 20.70 14.82
C ILE A 372 -0.84 21.32 13.48
N LEU A 373 -0.13 20.56 12.65
CA LEU A 373 0.49 21.13 11.44
C LEU A 373 -0.51 21.39 10.32
N ILE A 374 -1.59 20.62 10.21
CA ILE A 374 -2.66 20.91 9.24
C ILE A 374 -3.37 22.21 9.59
N TYR A 375 -3.59 22.49 10.86
CA TYR A 375 -4.19 23.74 11.29
C TYR A 375 -3.39 24.96 10.84
N PHE A 376 -2.05 24.91 10.92
CA PHE A 376 -1.18 26.03 10.54
C PHE A 376 -0.78 26.07 9.07
N TYR A 377 -0.58 24.91 8.45
CA TYR A 377 0.04 24.78 7.12
C TYR A 377 -0.83 24.02 6.11
N GLY A 378 -2.06 23.66 6.45
CA GLY A 378 -2.98 22.94 5.56
C GLY A 378 -2.37 21.66 5.01
N ILE A 379 -2.45 21.48 3.68
CA ILE A 379 -1.95 20.30 2.97
C ILE A 379 -0.44 20.02 3.19
N TYR A 380 0.37 21.09 3.29
CA TYR A 380 1.81 20.96 3.55
C TYR A 380 2.05 20.47 4.98
N GLY A 381 1.18 20.86 5.91
CA GLY A 381 1.20 20.36 7.28
C GLY A 381 1.01 18.84 7.34
N ALA A 382 0.10 18.28 6.56
CA ALA A 382 -0.09 16.84 6.45
C ALA A 382 1.17 16.12 5.93
N ALA A 383 1.81 16.67 4.90
CA ALA A 383 3.05 16.12 4.34
C ALA A 383 4.22 16.17 5.33
N ILE A 384 4.40 17.31 6.02
CA ILE A 384 5.45 17.50 7.02
C ILE A 384 5.21 16.57 8.23
N ALA A 385 3.97 16.45 8.71
CA ALA A 385 3.62 15.54 9.80
C ALA A 385 4.00 14.10 9.45
N ARG A 386 3.67 13.68 8.22
CA ARG A 386 4.04 12.36 7.71
C ARG A 386 5.55 12.17 7.64
N LEU A 387 6.27 13.14 7.09
CA LEU A 387 7.72 13.10 6.96
C LEU A 387 8.41 12.99 8.33
N ILE A 388 8.03 13.85 9.29
CA ILE A 388 8.58 13.83 10.65
C ILE A 388 8.30 12.49 11.32
N THR A 389 7.09 11.96 11.20
CA THR A 389 6.72 10.65 11.79
C THR A 389 7.60 9.53 11.25
N GLU A 390 7.71 9.41 9.94
CA GLU A 390 8.52 8.35 9.32
C GLU A 390 10.01 8.51 9.64
N PHE A 391 10.50 9.75 9.78
CA PHE A 391 11.87 10.03 10.16
C PHE A 391 12.15 9.64 11.63
N ILE A 392 11.25 9.94 12.54
CA ILE A 392 11.35 9.50 13.95
C ILE A 392 11.38 7.97 14.04
N LEU A 393 10.51 7.30 13.27
CA LEU A 393 10.48 5.84 13.24
C LEU A 393 11.77 5.26 12.65
N LEU A 394 12.32 5.89 11.61
CA LEU A 394 13.59 5.48 11.03
C LEU A 394 14.72 5.58 12.05
N ILE A 395 14.84 6.71 12.75
CA ILE A 395 15.86 6.90 13.78
C ILE A 395 15.71 5.84 14.88
N TRP A 396 14.50 5.64 15.39
CA TRP A 396 14.26 4.65 16.46
C TRP A 396 14.69 3.24 16.04
N ARG A 397 14.28 2.80 14.85
CA ARG A 397 14.65 1.48 14.32
C ARG A 397 16.13 1.39 13.98
N PHE A 398 16.71 2.50 13.51
CA PHE A 398 18.13 2.57 13.17
C PHE A 398 19.00 2.46 14.41
N VAL A 399 18.67 3.08 15.52
CA VAL A 399 19.37 2.94 16.81
C VAL A 399 19.38 1.47 17.28
N ASP A 400 18.33 0.70 17.00
CA ASP A 400 18.33 -0.71 17.38
C ASP A 400 19.19 -1.57 16.44
N ILE A 401 19.23 -1.29 15.15
CA ILE A 401 20.04 -2.03 14.18
C ILE A 401 21.55 -1.71 14.33
N THR A 402 21.93 -0.52 14.80
CA THR A 402 23.33 -0.18 15.05
C THR A 402 23.96 -1.05 16.15
N LYS A 403 23.15 -1.57 17.08
CA LYS A 403 23.62 -2.51 18.14
C LYS A 403 24.21 -3.80 17.57
N ILE A 404 23.89 -4.16 16.33
CA ILE A 404 24.47 -5.31 15.63
C ILE A 404 25.59 -4.93 14.65
N ASN A 405 26.16 -3.73 14.77
CA ASN A 405 27.30 -3.25 13.96
C ASN A 405 27.04 -3.23 12.44
N VAL A 406 25.84 -2.90 11.99
CA VAL A 406 25.56 -2.64 10.58
C VAL A 406 26.23 -1.36 10.15
N LYS A 407 27.18 -1.44 9.21
CA LYS A 407 27.92 -0.30 8.68
C LYS A 407 27.41 0.04 7.28
N LEU A 408 26.94 1.26 7.09
CA LEU A 408 26.59 1.79 5.78
C LEU A 408 27.83 2.31 5.06
N ASN A 409 27.87 2.20 3.75
CA ASN A 409 28.93 2.78 2.93
C ASN A 409 28.63 4.27 2.67
N ILE A 410 29.08 5.13 3.59
CA ILE A 410 28.83 6.59 3.53
C ILE A 410 29.39 7.18 2.24
N VAL A 411 30.58 6.73 1.78
CA VAL A 411 31.22 7.23 0.56
C VAL A 411 30.31 6.97 -0.66
N SER A 412 29.83 5.72 -0.81
CA SER A 412 28.91 5.39 -1.89
C SER A 412 27.61 6.17 -1.80
N THR A 413 27.07 6.40 -0.59
CA THR A 413 25.85 7.19 -0.38
C THR A 413 26.08 8.64 -0.83
N ILE A 414 27.18 9.28 -0.46
CA ILE A 414 27.51 10.65 -0.90
C ILE A 414 27.65 10.70 -2.43
N GLN A 415 28.35 9.76 -3.03
CA GLN A 415 28.49 9.66 -4.48
C GLN A 415 27.11 9.52 -5.17
N CYS A 416 26.19 8.70 -4.61
CA CYS A 416 24.82 8.58 -5.12
C CYS A 416 24.05 9.91 -5.05
N VAL A 417 24.21 10.66 -3.96
CA VAL A 417 23.58 11.99 -3.80
C VAL A 417 24.13 12.95 -4.86
N ILE A 418 25.45 13.00 -5.06
CA ILE A 418 26.07 13.87 -6.07
C ILE A 418 25.57 13.51 -7.47
N ALA A 419 25.57 12.21 -7.81
CA ALA A 419 25.06 11.74 -9.10
C ALA A 419 23.56 12.08 -9.30
N ALA A 420 22.75 11.94 -8.25
CA ALA A 420 21.32 12.28 -8.31
C ALA A 420 21.08 13.79 -8.43
N VAL A 421 21.88 14.64 -7.78
CA VAL A 421 21.81 16.10 -7.93
C VAL A 421 22.20 16.51 -9.36
N MET A 422 23.27 15.93 -9.92
CA MET A 422 23.64 16.18 -11.32
C MET A 422 22.53 15.74 -12.28
N MET A 423 21.95 14.57 -12.08
CA MET A 423 20.79 14.09 -12.83
C MET A 423 19.62 15.09 -12.72
N PHE A 424 19.32 15.58 -11.51
CA PHE A 424 18.24 16.56 -11.27
C PHE A 424 18.46 17.85 -12.09
N ILE A 425 19.69 18.37 -12.11
CA ILE A 425 20.02 19.56 -12.88
C ILE A 425 19.80 19.30 -14.38
N VAL A 426 20.31 18.18 -14.91
CA VAL A 426 20.11 17.81 -16.33
C VAL A 426 18.62 17.68 -16.65
N LEU A 427 17.86 16.99 -15.82
CA LEU A 427 16.41 16.84 -16.01
C LEU A 427 15.67 18.18 -15.95
N GLY A 428 16.06 19.08 -15.04
CA GLY A 428 15.50 20.42 -14.95
C GLY A 428 15.72 21.25 -16.21
N VAL A 429 16.93 21.20 -16.77
CA VAL A 429 17.24 21.86 -18.03
C VAL A 429 16.45 21.26 -19.21
N VAL A 430 16.43 19.94 -19.34
CA VAL A 430 15.71 19.26 -20.43
C VAL A 430 14.20 19.49 -20.31
N ASN A 431 13.65 19.45 -19.09
CA ASN A 431 12.23 19.66 -18.83
C ASN A 431 11.74 21.05 -19.24
N HIS A 432 12.61 22.06 -19.18
CA HIS A 432 12.28 23.42 -19.60
C HIS A 432 11.97 23.54 -21.11
N TYR A 433 12.57 22.68 -21.93
CA TYR A 433 12.40 22.69 -23.41
C TYR A 433 11.33 21.71 -23.90
N LEU A 434 10.82 20.84 -23.06
CA LEU A 434 9.84 19.82 -23.43
C LEU A 434 8.40 20.25 -23.11
N PRO A 435 7.43 19.97 -23.99
CA PRO A 435 6.03 20.19 -23.69
C PRO A 435 5.56 19.22 -22.58
N PRO A 436 4.56 19.60 -21.74
CA PRO A 436 4.02 18.75 -20.68
C PRO A 436 3.13 17.63 -21.25
N THR A 437 3.75 16.59 -21.77
CA THR A 437 3.09 15.43 -22.39
C THR A 437 3.56 14.11 -21.79
N MET A 438 2.79 13.06 -21.99
CA MET A 438 3.17 11.71 -21.59
C MET A 438 4.52 11.28 -22.22
N TYR A 439 4.72 11.57 -23.51
CA TYR A 439 5.96 11.21 -24.21
C TYR A 439 7.18 11.94 -23.63
N ALA A 440 7.02 13.23 -23.32
CA ALA A 440 8.09 14.02 -22.69
C ALA A 440 8.44 13.46 -21.29
N THR A 441 7.42 13.07 -20.51
CA THR A 441 7.65 12.44 -19.18
C THR A 441 8.42 11.12 -19.32
N LEU A 442 8.03 10.25 -20.25
CA LEU A 442 8.73 8.99 -20.49
C LEU A 442 10.17 9.21 -20.96
N LEU A 443 10.39 10.23 -21.82
CA LEU A 443 11.72 10.62 -22.25
C LEU A 443 12.56 11.12 -21.07
N LEU A 444 12.02 11.98 -20.21
CA LEU A 444 12.70 12.46 -19.01
C LEU A 444 13.10 11.31 -18.07
N ILE A 445 12.21 10.34 -17.87
CA ILE A 445 12.51 9.13 -17.07
C ILE A 445 13.68 8.37 -17.72
N ALA A 446 13.65 8.14 -19.03
CA ALA A 446 14.70 7.43 -19.74
C ALA A 446 16.06 8.18 -19.65
N ILE A 447 16.05 9.51 -19.88
CA ILE A 447 17.24 10.35 -19.73
C ILE A 447 17.77 10.29 -18.29
N GLY A 448 16.89 10.39 -17.29
CA GLY A 448 17.28 10.31 -15.88
C GLY A 448 17.98 9.00 -15.53
N ILE A 449 17.42 7.88 -15.99
CA ILE A 449 18.03 6.56 -15.79
C ILE A 449 19.40 6.49 -16.44
N VAL A 450 19.52 6.91 -17.71
CA VAL A 450 20.79 6.86 -18.45
C VAL A 450 21.85 7.75 -17.81
N VAL A 451 21.51 9.00 -17.48
CA VAL A 451 22.43 9.95 -16.86
C VAL A 451 22.91 9.43 -15.49
N TYR A 452 21.98 8.94 -14.66
CA TYR A 452 22.34 8.40 -13.35
C TYR A 452 23.25 7.18 -13.46
N LEU A 453 22.94 6.24 -14.34
CA LEU A 453 23.77 5.04 -14.56
C LEU A 453 25.17 5.41 -15.10
N LEU A 454 25.27 6.34 -16.03
CA LEU A 454 26.56 6.83 -16.53
C LEU A 454 27.39 7.47 -15.41
N LEU A 455 26.77 8.30 -14.57
CA LEU A 455 27.45 8.91 -13.43
C LEU A 455 27.87 7.86 -12.38
N MET A 456 27.07 6.84 -12.14
CA MET A 456 27.46 5.72 -11.27
C MET A 456 28.68 4.99 -11.80
N MET A 457 28.75 4.74 -13.12
CA MET A 457 29.89 4.06 -13.76
C MET A 457 31.16 4.92 -13.69
N THR A 458 31.06 6.22 -13.99
CA THR A 458 32.22 7.14 -13.96
C THR A 458 32.76 7.34 -12.55
N MET A 459 31.89 7.43 -11.55
CA MET A 459 32.25 7.58 -10.13
C MET A 459 32.64 6.26 -9.47
N LYS A 460 32.59 5.13 -10.21
CA LYS A 460 32.90 3.77 -9.72
C LYS A 460 32.19 3.45 -8.40
N ILE A 461 30.88 3.77 -8.32
CA ILE A 461 30.08 3.59 -7.12
C ILE A 461 30.00 2.09 -6.80
N ASN A 462 30.53 1.70 -5.66
CA ASN A 462 30.59 0.31 -5.25
C ASN A 462 29.24 -0.11 -4.65
N THR A 463 28.51 -0.98 -5.35
CA THR A 463 27.23 -1.55 -4.89
C THR A 463 27.42 -2.52 -3.71
N TYR A 464 28.60 -3.13 -3.62
CA TYR A 464 28.97 -4.03 -2.53
C TYR A 464 30.03 -3.34 -1.67
N GLY A 465 29.73 -3.13 -0.39
CA GLY A 465 30.73 -2.64 0.56
C GLY A 465 31.96 -3.58 0.55
N LYS A 466 33.15 -3.04 0.24
CA LYS A 466 34.40 -3.74 0.56
C LYS A 466 34.52 -3.75 2.07
N TYR A 467 34.29 -4.90 2.68
CA TYR A 467 34.56 -5.20 4.08
C TYR A 467 35.83 -6.04 4.19
#